data_cf0963333ffb61ef972be30cf3a17d5d
#
_entry.id   cf0963333ffb61ef972be30cf3a17d5d
#
_cell.length_a   1.000
_cell.length_b   1.000
_cell.length_c   1.000
_cell.angle_alpha   90.00
_cell.angle_beta   90.00
_cell.angle_gamma   90.00
#
_symmetry.space_group_name_H-M   'P 1'
#
loop_
_entity.id
_entity.type
_entity.pdbx_description
1 polymer ?
#
loop_
_entity_poly.entity_id
_entity_poly.type
_entity_poly.pdbx_seq_one_letter_code
_entity_poly.pdbx_strand_id
1 'polypeptide(L)'
;MKKILSLLVFSMIVGIVQAQDEEKVDAYFTTEEMPDMLQFLPGPPANDSPGFAYDVTRYYWGKEMRKDEERAEQAKRDAVYGLATILTEFEEAFGMKVTEEDTPEIYKVLLEGTATCDSICTLPKIKYGRTRPYALFGEHTLMPELEEELNPHKSHPSGHTLLGWSSALLMMEINPDRANEIMARGYRYGENRVVVGAHWQSDTDAARLAASVAYAKLHTSERFLEQMKKAREEFKAKSAPSAVRQTRAAQNASAAIYDLSGKRVTTPQNNIYIQNGKKQVMR
;
A
#
# COMPACT_ATOMS: atom_id res chain seq x y z
N MET A 1 51.26 -12.97 -53.87
CA MET A 1 50.80 -13.10 -52.47
C MET A 1 49.88 -11.93 -52.15
N LYS A 2 48.58 -12.15 -52.31
CA LYS A 2 47.54 -11.12 -52.09
C LYS A 2 47.02 -11.29 -50.64
N LYS A 3 47.25 -10.29 -49.81
CA LYS A 3 46.69 -10.23 -48.42
C LYS A 3 45.25 -9.71 -48.54
N ILE A 4 44.30 -10.54 -48.15
CA ILE A 4 42.90 -10.17 -47.99
C ILE A 4 42.73 -9.55 -46.61
N LEU A 5 42.40 -8.26 -46.58
CA LEU A 5 42.08 -7.52 -45.36
C LEU A 5 40.60 -7.67 -45.11
N SER A 6 40.24 -8.48 -44.10
CA SER A 6 38.86 -8.68 -43.70
C SER A 6 38.43 -7.51 -42.81
N LEU A 7 37.50 -6.69 -43.33
CA LEU A 7 36.91 -5.55 -42.60
C LEU A 7 35.70 -6.08 -41.78
N LEU A 8 35.88 -6.21 -40.49
CA LEU A 8 34.79 -6.48 -39.54
C LEU A 8 34.00 -5.18 -39.32
N VAL A 9 32.83 -5.10 -39.98
CA VAL A 9 31.84 -4.05 -39.69
C VAL A 9 31.14 -4.40 -38.39
N PHE A 10 31.50 -3.71 -37.30
CA PHE A 10 30.79 -3.77 -36.04
C PHE A 10 29.55 -2.89 -36.17
N SER A 11 28.41 -3.52 -36.43
CA SER A 11 27.10 -2.84 -36.42
C SER A 11 26.73 -2.49 -34.99
N MET A 12 26.93 -1.22 -34.57
CA MET A 12 26.31 -0.66 -33.39
C MET A 12 24.79 -0.58 -33.63
N ILE A 13 24.05 -1.51 -33.07
CA ILE A 13 22.61 -1.34 -32.85
C ILE A 13 22.50 -0.37 -31.68
N VAL A 14 22.33 0.92 -32.02
CA VAL A 14 21.85 1.91 -31.05
C VAL A 14 20.38 1.57 -30.80
N GLY A 15 20.12 0.85 -29.74
CA GLY A 15 18.76 0.69 -29.20
C GLY A 15 18.26 2.07 -28.79
N ILE A 16 17.36 2.62 -29.62
CA ILE A 16 16.53 3.76 -29.21
C ILE A 16 15.60 3.20 -28.15
N VAL A 17 15.96 3.39 -26.89
CA VAL A 17 15.01 3.31 -25.79
C VAL A 17 14.04 4.46 -26.03
N GLN A 18 12.89 4.14 -26.62
CA GLN A 18 11.74 5.05 -26.59
C GLN A 18 11.44 5.25 -25.10
N ALA A 19 11.75 6.44 -24.60
CA ALA A 19 11.10 6.94 -23.39
C ALA A 19 9.60 6.87 -23.69
N GLN A 20 8.90 5.93 -23.09
CA GLN A 20 7.45 6.03 -22.97
C GLN A 20 7.25 7.33 -22.22
N ASP A 21 6.49 8.25 -22.80
CA ASP A 21 5.97 9.43 -22.11
C ASP A 21 5.24 8.87 -20.89
N GLU A 22 5.89 8.95 -19.71
CA GLU A 22 5.20 8.69 -18.44
C GLU A 22 4.09 9.74 -18.39
N GLU A 23 2.85 9.28 -18.53
CA GLU A 23 1.67 10.12 -18.47
C GLU A 23 1.75 10.89 -17.15
N LYS A 24 1.94 12.21 -17.25
CA LYS A 24 2.17 13.06 -16.07
C LYS A 24 0.95 13.01 -15.19
N VAL A 25 1.08 12.36 -14.02
CA VAL A 25 -0.01 12.26 -13.05
C VAL A 25 -0.47 13.66 -12.66
N ASP A 26 -1.77 13.92 -12.77
CA ASP A 26 -2.39 15.20 -12.42
C ASP A 26 -2.54 15.32 -10.88
N ALA A 27 -1.44 15.65 -10.21
CA ALA A 27 -1.40 15.82 -8.75
C ALA A 27 -2.36 16.93 -8.27
N TYR A 28 -2.90 16.80 -7.05
CA TYR A 28 -3.81 17.81 -6.46
C TYR A 28 -3.09 19.09 -6.05
N PHE A 29 -1.82 18.98 -5.72
CA PHE A 29 -0.95 20.12 -5.36
C PHE A 29 0.44 19.90 -5.93
N THR A 30 1.11 20.99 -6.26
CA THR A 30 2.55 20.97 -6.57
C THR A 30 3.37 20.73 -5.30
N THR A 31 4.66 20.40 -5.46
CA THR A 31 5.56 20.22 -4.30
C THR A 31 5.66 21.48 -3.43
N GLU A 32 5.62 22.66 -4.05
CA GLU A 32 5.73 23.96 -3.36
C GLU A 32 4.48 24.31 -2.56
N GLU A 33 3.31 23.77 -2.96
CA GLU A 33 2.03 23.97 -2.25
C GLU A 33 1.86 22.99 -1.09
N MET A 34 2.67 21.92 -1.06
CA MET A 34 2.66 20.95 0.03
C MET A 34 3.41 21.48 1.26
N PRO A 35 3.01 21.04 2.48
CA PRO A 35 3.75 21.38 3.69
C PRO A 35 5.21 20.93 3.62
N ASP A 36 6.14 21.83 3.93
CA ASP A 36 7.58 21.52 3.97
C ASP A 36 7.92 20.69 5.20
N MET A 37 8.21 19.42 4.99
CA MET A 37 8.57 18.47 6.04
C MET A 37 9.76 18.96 6.90
N LEU A 38 10.67 19.74 6.33
CA LEU A 38 11.82 20.30 7.05
C LEU A 38 11.43 21.31 8.13
N GLN A 39 10.20 21.86 8.07
CA GLN A 39 9.71 22.86 9.02
C GLN A 39 8.94 22.24 10.20
N PHE A 40 8.38 21.05 10.05
CA PHE A 40 7.50 20.47 11.07
C PHE A 40 7.97 19.12 11.64
N LEU A 41 8.93 18.44 11.00
CA LEU A 41 9.50 17.20 11.52
C LEU A 41 11.00 17.35 11.83
N PRO A 42 11.48 16.75 12.93
CA PRO A 42 12.90 16.69 13.18
C PRO A 42 13.61 15.85 12.11
N GLY A 43 14.89 16.13 11.92
CA GLY A 43 15.76 15.30 11.09
C GLY A 43 15.98 13.90 11.68
N PRO A 44 16.66 13.01 10.93
CA PRO A 44 17.00 11.69 11.42
C PRO A 44 17.88 11.76 12.68
N PRO A 45 17.81 10.75 13.57
CA PRO A 45 18.66 10.71 14.76
C PRO A 45 20.16 10.79 14.41
N ALA A 46 20.92 11.53 15.21
CA ALA A 46 22.38 11.55 15.11
C ALA A 46 22.97 10.17 15.46
N ASN A 47 24.06 9.78 14.80
CA ASN A 47 24.65 8.45 14.93
C ASN A 47 25.13 8.07 16.36
N ASP A 48 25.35 9.04 17.21
CA ASP A 48 25.74 8.88 18.61
C ASP A 48 24.55 9.01 19.60
N SER A 49 23.33 9.10 19.09
CA SER A 49 22.12 9.32 19.88
C SER A 49 21.42 8.02 20.28
N PRO A 50 20.64 8.02 21.38
CA PRO A 50 19.76 6.91 21.74
C PRO A 50 18.73 6.56 20.64
N GLY A 51 18.30 7.55 19.86
CA GLY A 51 17.41 7.32 18.72
C GLY A 51 18.04 6.47 17.63
N PHE A 52 19.32 6.69 17.33
CA PHE A 52 20.04 5.84 16.39
C PHE A 52 20.32 4.43 16.96
N ALA A 53 20.61 4.33 18.27
CA ALA A 53 20.74 3.00 18.92
C ALA A 53 19.42 2.19 18.79
N TYR A 54 18.26 2.85 18.88
CA TYR A 54 16.97 2.23 18.61
C TYR A 54 16.84 1.79 17.14
N ASP A 55 17.24 2.63 16.18
CA ASP A 55 17.26 2.27 14.77
C ASP A 55 18.08 1.01 14.49
N VAL A 56 19.28 0.93 15.09
CA VAL A 56 20.13 -0.26 14.99
C VAL A 56 19.47 -1.49 15.59
N THR A 57 18.83 -1.35 16.74
CA THR A 57 18.07 -2.44 17.38
C THR A 57 16.95 -2.95 16.46
N ARG A 58 16.23 -2.03 15.84
CA ARG A 58 15.14 -2.36 14.89
C ARG A 58 15.67 -2.98 13.60
N TYR A 59 16.84 -2.58 13.13
CA TYR A 59 17.50 -3.23 11.98
C TYR A 59 17.79 -4.71 12.25
N TYR A 60 18.37 -5.03 13.40
CA TYR A 60 18.61 -6.42 13.79
C TYR A 60 17.32 -7.20 14.04
N TRP A 61 16.32 -6.57 14.63
CA TRP A 61 14.99 -7.16 14.71
C TRP A 61 14.44 -7.51 13.31
N GLY A 62 14.59 -6.62 12.33
CA GLY A 62 14.20 -6.89 10.95
C GLY A 62 14.89 -8.11 10.35
N LYS A 63 16.17 -8.30 10.65
CA LYS A 63 16.91 -9.51 10.23
C LYS A 63 16.36 -10.79 10.89
N GLU A 64 15.94 -10.73 12.16
CA GLU A 64 15.29 -11.88 12.81
C GLU A 64 13.93 -12.20 12.16
N MET A 65 13.16 -11.19 11.75
CA MET A 65 11.86 -11.39 11.07
C MET A 65 11.99 -12.07 9.70
N ARG A 66 13.17 -12.01 9.06
CA ARG A 66 13.44 -12.74 7.81
C ARG A 66 13.48 -14.26 7.98
N LYS A 67 13.58 -14.77 9.21
CA LYS A 67 13.56 -16.22 9.50
C LYS A 67 12.17 -16.81 9.37
N ASP A 68 11.14 -15.99 9.47
CA ASP A 68 9.75 -16.34 9.11
C ASP A 68 9.61 -16.16 7.60
N GLU A 69 9.40 -17.27 6.88
CA GLU A 69 9.34 -17.30 5.42
C GLU A 69 8.18 -16.47 4.88
N GLU A 70 7.00 -16.56 5.48
CA GLU A 70 5.82 -15.78 5.08
C GLU A 70 6.09 -14.28 5.23
N ARG A 71 6.70 -13.90 6.35
CA ARG A 71 7.08 -12.51 6.63
C ARG A 71 8.12 -11.99 5.65
N ALA A 72 9.13 -12.82 5.33
CA ALA A 72 10.17 -12.47 4.38
C ALA A 72 9.60 -12.27 2.96
N GLU A 73 8.77 -13.19 2.49
CA GLU A 73 8.14 -13.09 1.17
C GLU A 73 7.20 -11.89 1.05
N GLN A 74 6.41 -11.58 2.10
CA GLN A 74 5.62 -10.36 2.11
C GLN A 74 6.50 -9.11 2.03
N ALA A 75 7.63 -9.08 2.76
CA ALA A 75 8.55 -7.96 2.73
C ALA A 75 9.21 -7.78 1.35
N LYS A 76 9.49 -8.87 0.63
CA LYS A 76 9.99 -8.83 -0.76
C LYS A 76 8.95 -8.25 -1.73
N ARG A 77 7.70 -8.71 -1.66
CA ARG A 77 6.64 -8.15 -2.52
C ARG A 77 6.46 -6.66 -2.28
N ASP A 78 6.46 -6.23 -1.01
CA ASP A 78 6.36 -4.81 -0.65
C ASP A 78 7.62 -3.98 -1.02
N ALA A 79 8.71 -4.63 -1.41
CA ALA A 79 9.93 -3.94 -1.83
C ALA A 79 9.82 -3.38 -3.26
N VAL A 80 8.93 -3.89 -4.08
CA VAL A 80 8.66 -3.35 -5.41
C VAL A 80 7.86 -2.04 -5.26
N TYR A 81 8.43 -0.93 -5.73
CA TYR A 81 7.81 0.39 -5.59
C TYR A 81 6.73 0.62 -6.64
N GLY A 82 5.62 1.21 -6.24
CA GLY A 82 4.60 1.71 -7.14
C GLY A 82 3.16 1.39 -6.74
N LEU A 83 2.22 2.09 -7.38
CA LEU A 83 0.79 1.92 -7.12
C LEU A 83 0.31 0.50 -7.43
N ALA A 84 0.83 -0.14 -8.49
CA ALA A 84 0.44 -1.50 -8.86
C ALA A 84 0.68 -2.52 -7.72
N THR A 85 1.82 -2.39 -7.02
CA THR A 85 2.12 -3.20 -5.84
C THR A 85 1.13 -2.92 -4.71
N ILE A 86 0.82 -1.66 -4.45
CA ILE A 86 -0.19 -1.27 -3.45
C ILE A 86 -1.54 -1.90 -3.77
N LEU A 87 -2.01 -1.78 -5.02
CA LEU A 87 -3.32 -2.31 -5.41
C LEU A 87 -3.41 -3.83 -5.23
N THR A 88 -2.31 -4.54 -5.49
CA THR A 88 -2.25 -6.00 -5.30
C THR A 88 -2.16 -6.38 -3.82
N GLU A 89 -1.23 -5.78 -3.10
CA GLU A 89 -0.91 -6.18 -1.72
C GLU A 89 -1.94 -5.67 -0.69
N PHE A 90 -2.78 -4.70 -1.03
CA PHE A 90 -3.85 -4.20 -0.17
C PHE A 90 -5.24 -4.75 -0.54
N GLU A 91 -5.38 -5.53 -1.61
CA GLU A 91 -6.67 -6.04 -2.08
C GLU A 91 -7.47 -6.74 -0.97
N GLU A 92 -6.82 -7.66 -0.25
CA GLU A 92 -7.46 -8.38 0.86
C GLU A 92 -7.88 -7.42 1.99
N ALA A 93 -7.00 -6.51 2.42
CA ALA A 93 -7.29 -5.57 3.49
C ALA A 93 -8.38 -4.57 3.10
N PHE A 94 -8.35 -4.07 1.87
CA PHE A 94 -9.35 -3.15 1.34
C PHE A 94 -10.69 -3.84 1.08
N GLY A 95 -10.67 -5.13 0.76
CA GLY A 95 -11.86 -5.96 0.49
C GLY A 95 -12.40 -5.83 -0.93
N MET A 96 -11.64 -5.26 -1.85
CA MET A 96 -12.00 -5.10 -3.25
C MET A 96 -10.74 -5.01 -4.12
N LYS A 97 -10.77 -5.69 -5.27
CA LYS A 97 -9.77 -5.49 -6.32
C LYS A 97 -9.99 -4.13 -6.99
N VAL A 98 -8.93 -3.34 -7.09
CA VAL A 98 -8.95 -2.03 -7.74
C VAL A 98 -8.19 -2.11 -9.07
N THR A 99 -8.85 -1.68 -10.15
CA THR A 99 -8.25 -1.56 -11.49
C THR A 99 -8.72 -0.26 -12.14
N GLU A 100 -7.96 0.24 -13.09
CA GLU A 100 -8.34 1.43 -13.86
C GLU A 100 -9.64 1.19 -14.66
N GLU A 101 -9.82 -0.02 -15.22
CA GLU A 101 -10.99 -0.39 -16.03
C GLU A 101 -12.26 -0.56 -15.19
N ASP A 102 -12.17 -1.31 -14.09
CA ASP A 102 -13.37 -1.69 -13.32
C ASP A 102 -13.73 -0.69 -12.23
N THR A 103 -12.76 0.05 -11.69
CA THR A 103 -12.94 0.99 -10.56
C THR A 103 -12.20 2.31 -10.82
N PRO A 104 -12.49 3.00 -11.93
CA PRO A 104 -11.74 4.16 -12.38
C PRO A 104 -11.70 5.32 -11.37
N GLU A 105 -12.76 5.54 -10.60
CA GLU A 105 -12.81 6.64 -9.65
C GLU A 105 -11.95 6.35 -8.40
N ILE A 106 -11.93 5.09 -7.95
CA ILE A 106 -11.05 4.63 -6.85
C ILE A 106 -9.60 4.64 -7.32
N TYR A 107 -9.33 4.09 -8.52
CA TYR A 107 -7.99 4.08 -9.10
C TYR A 107 -7.42 5.49 -9.20
N LYS A 108 -8.20 6.42 -9.74
CA LYS A 108 -7.81 7.81 -9.94
C LYS A 108 -7.46 8.51 -8.63
N VAL A 109 -8.29 8.40 -7.60
CA VAL A 109 -8.00 9.07 -6.31
C VAL A 109 -6.77 8.49 -5.63
N LEU A 110 -6.50 7.18 -5.79
CA LEU A 110 -5.28 6.55 -5.29
C LEU A 110 -4.06 7.02 -6.09
N LEU A 111 -4.13 7.07 -7.41
CA LEU A 111 -3.03 7.51 -8.27
C LEU A 111 -2.64 8.96 -7.98
N GLU A 112 -3.58 9.88 -8.10
CA GLU A 112 -3.35 11.33 -7.93
C GLU A 112 -3.04 11.70 -6.47
N GLY A 113 -3.73 11.08 -5.52
CA GLY A 113 -3.55 11.33 -4.09
C GLY A 113 -2.20 10.85 -3.56
N THR A 114 -1.77 9.64 -3.95
CA THR A 114 -0.47 9.12 -3.53
C THR A 114 0.68 9.85 -4.18
N ALA A 115 0.58 10.22 -5.47
CA ALA A 115 1.58 11.02 -6.17
C ALA A 115 1.73 12.40 -5.51
N THR A 116 0.62 13.04 -5.12
CA THR A 116 0.64 14.31 -4.39
C THR A 116 1.34 14.15 -3.04
N CYS A 117 1.00 13.10 -2.28
CA CYS A 117 1.63 12.85 -0.98
C CYS A 117 3.13 12.53 -1.10
N ASP A 118 3.56 11.81 -2.13
CA ASP A 118 4.97 11.42 -2.28
C ASP A 118 5.91 12.63 -2.50
N SER A 119 5.41 13.71 -3.07
CA SER A 119 6.19 14.92 -3.36
C SER A 119 6.86 15.53 -2.12
N ILE A 120 6.28 15.36 -0.92
CA ILE A 120 6.76 15.95 0.34
C ILE A 120 8.12 15.38 0.79
N CYS A 121 8.52 14.21 0.31
CA CYS A 121 9.75 13.55 0.76
C CYS A 121 11.01 13.94 -0.01
N THR A 122 10.90 14.68 -1.11
CA THR A 122 12.04 14.98 -2.01
C THR A 122 13.09 15.87 -1.34
N LEU A 123 12.69 16.99 -0.76
CA LEU A 123 13.62 17.93 -0.12
C LEU A 123 14.34 17.31 1.09
N PRO A 124 13.67 16.61 2.04
CA PRO A 124 14.34 15.96 3.15
C PRO A 124 15.37 14.91 2.70
N LYS A 125 15.10 14.12 1.66
CA LYS A 125 16.07 13.15 1.12
C LYS A 125 17.36 13.81 0.66
N ILE A 126 17.25 14.97 0.01
CA ILE A 126 18.41 15.75 -0.45
C ILE A 126 19.13 16.37 0.74
N LYS A 127 18.38 17.01 1.65
CA LYS A 127 18.90 17.73 2.81
C LYS A 127 19.73 16.86 3.74
N TYR A 128 19.21 15.67 4.08
CA TYR A 128 19.84 14.85 5.10
C TYR A 128 20.86 13.89 4.55
N GLY A 129 20.75 13.46 3.29
CA GLY A 129 21.72 12.53 2.68
C GLY A 129 21.97 11.28 3.54
N ARG A 130 20.94 10.80 4.25
CA ARG A 130 21.10 9.72 5.25
C ARG A 130 21.48 8.41 4.62
N THR A 131 22.55 7.79 5.14
CA THR A 131 23.00 6.45 4.70
C THR A 131 21.99 5.39 5.11
N ARG A 132 21.66 4.49 4.17
CA ARG A 132 20.77 3.34 4.42
C ARG A 132 21.45 2.28 5.29
N PRO A 133 20.66 1.44 6.03
CA PRO A 133 21.21 0.39 6.90
C PRO A 133 22.17 -0.55 6.17
N TYR A 134 21.74 -1.13 5.06
CA TYR A 134 22.56 -2.08 4.29
C TYR A 134 23.90 -1.46 3.85
N ALA A 135 23.90 -0.21 3.41
CA ALA A 135 25.10 0.49 2.99
C ALA A 135 26.00 0.84 4.17
N LEU A 136 25.44 1.19 5.34
CA LEU A 136 26.22 1.49 6.54
C LEU A 136 26.95 0.24 7.07
N PHE A 137 26.29 -0.90 7.03
CA PHE A 137 26.86 -2.17 7.54
C PHE A 137 27.64 -2.96 6.47
N GLY A 138 27.67 -2.51 5.21
CA GLY A 138 28.28 -3.25 4.10
C GLY A 138 27.63 -4.61 3.86
N GLU A 139 26.33 -4.71 4.08
CA GLU A 139 25.52 -5.91 3.90
C GLU A 139 24.58 -5.74 2.70
N HIS A 140 23.89 -6.82 2.31
CA HIS A 140 22.81 -6.75 1.33
C HIS A 140 21.45 -6.67 2.00
N THR A 141 20.51 -6.03 1.28
CA THR A 141 19.08 -6.10 1.62
C THR A 141 18.53 -7.50 1.36
N LEU A 142 17.27 -7.74 1.70
CA LEU A 142 16.56 -8.98 1.34
C LEU A 142 16.30 -9.09 -0.18
N MET A 143 16.49 -7.98 -0.93
CA MET A 143 16.28 -7.85 -2.39
C MET A 143 17.51 -7.15 -3.02
N PRO A 144 18.66 -7.86 -3.12
CA PRO A 144 19.90 -7.26 -3.65
C PRO A 144 19.75 -6.70 -5.07
N GLU A 145 18.89 -7.31 -5.89
CA GLU A 145 18.59 -6.90 -7.26
C GLU A 145 17.94 -5.52 -7.36
N LEU A 146 17.29 -5.03 -6.30
CA LEU A 146 16.68 -3.70 -6.26
C LEU A 146 17.63 -2.63 -5.68
N GLU A 147 18.82 -3.00 -5.21
CA GLU A 147 19.74 -2.05 -4.56
C GLU A 147 20.29 -1.01 -5.54
N GLU A 148 20.43 -1.36 -6.82
CA GLU A 148 20.89 -0.43 -7.87
C GLU A 148 19.91 0.75 -8.05
N GLU A 149 18.62 0.53 -7.83
CA GLU A 149 17.58 1.58 -7.87
C GLU A 149 17.57 2.41 -6.58
N LEU A 150 18.16 1.90 -5.50
CA LEU A 150 18.16 2.54 -4.19
C LEU A 150 19.42 3.39 -4.01
N ASN A 151 19.27 4.72 -4.09
CA ASN A 151 20.40 5.58 -3.69
C ASN A 151 20.79 5.32 -2.22
N PRO A 152 22.05 4.89 -1.92
CA PRO A 152 22.47 4.49 -0.58
C PRO A 152 22.47 5.64 0.43
N HIS A 153 22.40 6.90 -0.03
CA HIS A 153 22.41 8.11 0.79
C HIS A 153 21.10 8.89 0.78
N LYS A 154 19.96 8.23 0.44
CA LYS A 154 18.63 8.84 0.46
C LYS A 154 17.64 8.01 1.30
N SER A 155 18.07 7.66 2.54
CA SER A 155 17.25 6.84 3.43
C SER A 155 16.06 7.62 4.02
N HIS A 156 16.24 8.86 4.44
CA HIS A 156 15.24 9.60 5.23
C HIS A 156 14.50 10.66 4.40
N PRO A 157 13.16 10.65 4.45
CA PRO A 157 12.26 9.63 4.96
C PRO A 157 12.07 8.47 3.95
N SER A 158 11.36 7.42 4.36
CA SER A 158 11.05 6.28 3.50
C SER A 158 9.92 6.59 2.51
N GLY A 159 10.23 6.66 1.19
CA GLY A 159 9.22 6.87 0.14
C GLY A 159 8.20 5.72 0.08
N HIS A 160 8.65 4.45 0.14
CA HIS A 160 7.74 3.30 0.21
C HIS A 160 6.75 3.41 1.37
N THR A 161 7.24 3.74 2.58
CA THR A 161 6.35 3.89 3.75
C THR A 161 5.36 5.02 3.55
N LEU A 162 5.80 6.12 2.94
CA LEU A 162 4.93 7.25 2.63
C LEU A 162 3.83 6.83 1.66
N LEU A 163 4.20 6.14 0.56
CA LEU A 163 3.25 5.59 -0.41
C LEU A 163 2.25 4.64 0.25
N GLY A 164 2.73 3.64 1.02
CA GLY A 164 1.84 2.66 1.66
C GLY A 164 0.92 3.27 2.72
N TRP A 165 1.41 4.25 3.48
CA TRP A 165 0.60 4.90 4.52
C TRP A 165 -0.44 5.86 3.95
N SER A 166 -0.08 6.66 2.93
CA SER A 166 -1.05 7.52 2.23
C SER A 166 -2.12 6.68 1.51
N SER A 167 -1.74 5.57 0.89
CA SER A 167 -2.69 4.62 0.29
C SER A 167 -3.65 4.04 1.34
N ALA A 168 -3.13 3.64 2.50
CA ALA A 168 -3.97 3.14 3.60
C ALA A 168 -4.98 4.19 4.08
N LEU A 169 -4.56 5.45 4.23
CA LEU A 169 -5.45 6.55 4.64
C LEU A 169 -6.56 6.81 3.62
N LEU A 170 -6.21 6.84 2.32
CA LEU A 170 -7.18 7.00 1.24
C LEU A 170 -8.16 5.82 1.17
N MET A 171 -7.65 4.58 1.24
CA MET A 171 -8.47 3.37 1.22
C MET A 171 -9.39 3.28 2.45
N MET A 172 -8.91 3.68 3.65
CA MET A 172 -9.72 3.71 4.87
C MET A 172 -10.87 4.71 4.75
N GLU A 173 -10.66 5.86 4.11
CA GLU A 173 -11.73 6.83 3.88
C GLU A 173 -12.78 6.32 2.89
N ILE A 174 -12.36 5.53 1.88
CA ILE A 174 -13.26 4.91 0.91
C ILE A 174 -14.06 3.77 1.56
N ASN A 175 -13.39 2.90 2.33
CA ASN A 175 -13.98 1.74 3.02
C ASN A 175 -13.73 1.78 4.54
N PRO A 176 -14.47 2.60 5.29
CA PRO A 176 -14.29 2.74 6.73
C PRO A 176 -14.66 1.48 7.54
N ASP A 177 -15.45 0.57 6.96
CA ASP A 177 -15.85 -0.67 7.64
C ASP A 177 -14.67 -1.64 7.84
N ARG A 178 -13.58 -1.45 7.07
CA ARG A 178 -12.34 -2.22 7.18
C ARG A 178 -11.14 -1.36 7.62
N ALA A 179 -11.41 -0.30 8.34
CA ALA A 179 -10.37 0.65 8.76
C ALA A 179 -9.20 -0.02 9.49
N ASN A 180 -9.48 -0.97 10.37
CA ASN A 180 -8.44 -1.64 11.17
C ASN A 180 -7.53 -2.51 10.30
N GLU A 181 -8.09 -3.31 9.40
CA GLU A 181 -7.35 -4.18 8.49
C GLU A 181 -6.49 -3.36 7.52
N ILE A 182 -7.08 -2.30 6.94
CA ILE A 182 -6.38 -1.40 6.02
C ILE A 182 -5.21 -0.71 6.71
N MET A 183 -5.44 -0.13 7.90
CA MET A 183 -4.40 0.58 8.63
C MET A 183 -3.31 -0.36 9.15
N ALA A 184 -3.67 -1.58 9.58
CA ALA A 184 -2.70 -2.61 9.96
C ALA A 184 -1.83 -3.01 8.76
N ARG A 185 -2.42 -3.15 7.56
CA ARG A 185 -1.67 -3.44 6.32
C ARG A 185 -0.72 -2.29 5.95
N GLY A 186 -1.19 -1.05 6.03
CA GLY A 186 -0.36 0.14 5.78
C GLY A 186 0.81 0.25 6.76
N TYR A 187 0.58 -0.04 8.04
CA TYR A 187 1.65 -0.08 9.03
C TYR A 187 2.69 -1.16 8.69
N ARG A 188 2.21 -2.38 8.35
CA ARG A 188 3.03 -3.52 7.97
C ARG A 188 3.86 -3.24 6.72
N TYR A 189 3.30 -2.58 5.72
CA TYR A 189 3.99 -2.19 4.50
C TYR A 189 5.23 -1.33 4.80
N GLY A 190 5.09 -0.31 5.65
CA GLY A 190 6.23 0.48 6.10
C GLY A 190 7.23 -0.29 6.96
N GLU A 191 6.75 -1.17 7.87
CA GLU A 191 7.62 -2.01 8.71
C GLU A 191 8.45 -2.98 7.86
N ASN A 192 7.91 -3.46 6.74
CA ASN A 192 8.62 -4.32 5.79
C ASN A 192 9.86 -3.64 5.19
N ARG A 193 9.96 -2.32 5.21
CA ARG A 193 11.18 -1.62 4.77
C ARG A 193 12.34 -1.82 5.75
N VAL A 194 12.04 -2.00 7.04
CA VAL A 194 13.02 -2.37 8.06
C VAL A 194 13.40 -3.85 7.92
N VAL A 195 12.42 -4.72 7.67
CA VAL A 195 12.66 -6.15 7.42
C VAL A 195 13.54 -6.36 6.19
N VAL A 196 13.27 -5.67 5.09
CA VAL A 196 14.12 -5.70 3.88
C VAL A 196 15.52 -5.15 4.16
N GLY A 197 15.69 -4.26 5.16
CA GLY A 197 16.98 -3.64 5.48
C GLY A 197 17.30 -2.40 4.64
N ALA A 198 16.32 -1.84 3.96
CA ALA A 198 16.48 -0.67 3.10
C ALA A 198 16.32 0.67 3.85
N HIS A 199 15.66 0.65 5.02
CA HIS A 199 15.35 1.84 5.81
C HIS A 199 15.50 1.60 7.31
N TRP A 200 15.80 2.67 8.03
CA TRP A 200 15.78 2.71 9.48
C TRP A 200 14.34 2.84 9.99
N GLN A 201 14.09 2.45 11.26
CA GLN A 201 12.77 2.63 11.88
C GLN A 201 12.34 4.09 11.88
N SER A 202 13.22 5.02 12.24
CA SER A 202 12.92 6.45 12.24
C SER A 202 12.62 7.02 10.85
N ASP A 203 13.13 6.43 9.76
CA ASP A 203 12.75 6.81 8.39
C ASP A 203 11.28 6.47 8.10
N THR A 204 10.83 5.33 8.60
CA THR A 204 9.45 4.86 8.41
C THR A 204 8.48 5.65 9.29
N ASP A 205 8.86 5.96 10.52
CA ASP A 205 8.02 6.73 11.44
C ASP A 205 7.84 8.17 10.94
N ALA A 206 8.92 8.82 10.49
CA ALA A 206 8.85 10.13 9.87
C ALA A 206 7.98 10.13 8.59
N ALA A 207 8.07 9.08 7.77
CA ALA A 207 7.26 8.95 6.57
C ALA A 207 5.76 8.83 6.86
N ARG A 208 5.36 8.09 7.90
CA ARG A 208 3.96 8.00 8.33
C ARG A 208 3.41 9.34 8.78
N LEU A 209 4.18 10.09 9.57
CA LEU A 209 3.78 11.44 9.98
C LEU A 209 3.67 12.39 8.79
N ALA A 210 4.67 12.38 7.88
CA ALA A 210 4.64 13.18 6.67
C ALA A 210 3.43 12.85 5.78
N ALA A 211 3.15 11.57 5.56
CA ALA A 211 1.99 11.13 4.78
C ALA A 211 0.66 11.56 5.42
N SER A 212 0.56 11.53 6.77
CA SER A 212 -0.63 11.98 7.48
C SER A 212 -0.86 13.49 7.33
N VAL A 213 0.22 14.29 7.34
CA VAL A 213 0.15 15.73 7.08
C VAL A 213 -0.23 15.99 5.62
N ALA A 214 0.39 15.28 4.67
CA ALA A 214 0.06 15.38 3.25
C ALA A 214 -1.41 15.01 2.97
N TYR A 215 -1.89 13.94 3.58
CA TYR A 215 -3.28 13.52 3.51
C TYR A 215 -4.24 14.60 4.05
N ALA A 216 -3.93 15.21 5.20
CA ALA A 216 -4.72 16.32 5.73
C ALA A 216 -4.74 17.53 4.77
N LYS A 217 -3.61 17.82 4.09
CA LYS A 217 -3.53 18.87 3.07
C LYS A 217 -4.42 18.59 1.87
N LEU A 218 -4.55 17.31 1.42
CA LEU A 218 -5.45 16.93 0.33
C LEU A 218 -6.89 17.41 0.58
N HIS A 219 -7.37 17.37 1.82
CA HIS A 219 -8.73 17.79 2.19
C HIS A 219 -8.99 19.29 2.08
N THR A 220 -7.96 20.10 1.78
CA THR A 220 -8.12 21.53 1.43
C THR A 220 -8.36 21.75 -0.06
N SER A 221 -8.36 20.71 -0.90
CA SER A 221 -8.64 20.76 -2.33
C SER A 221 -10.07 20.33 -2.63
N GLU A 222 -10.88 21.23 -3.22
CA GLU A 222 -12.23 20.88 -3.67
C GLU A 222 -12.20 19.74 -4.72
N ARG A 223 -11.21 19.75 -5.62
CA ARG A 223 -11.00 18.69 -6.62
C ARG A 223 -10.78 17.32 -5.96
N PHE A 224 -9.98 17.26 -4.90
CA PHE A 224 -9.78 16.03 -4.15
C PHE A 224 -11.07 15.55 -3.47
N LEU A 225 -11.77 16.44 -2.78
CA LEU A 225 -13.03 16.11 -2.09
C LEU A 225 -14.09 15.56 -3.05
N GLU A 226 -14.19 16.16 -4.24
CA GLU A 226 -15.09 15.70 -5.29
C GLU A 226 -14.72 14.31 -5.82
N GLN A 227 -13.42 14.08 -6.08
CA GLN A 227 -12.92 12.79 -6.52
C GLN A 227 -13.08 11.71 -5.45
N MET A 228 -12.81 12.01 -4.20
CA MET A 228 -13.03 11.11 -3.07
C MET A 228 -14.52 10.73 -2.92
N LYS A 229 -15.41 11.68 -3.10
CA LYS A 229 -16.85 11.40 -3.11
C LYS A 229 -17.23 10.40 -4.21
N LYS A 230 -16.73 10.58 -5.44
CA LYS A 230 -16.97 9.64 -6.55
C LYS A 230 -16.43 8.25 -6.24
N ALA A 231 -15.20 8.15 -5.71
CA ALA A 231 -14.58 6.90 -5.31
C ALA A 231 -15.42 6.15 -4.24
N ARG A 232 -15.95 6.85 -3.25
CA ARG A 232 -16.85 6.27 -2.23
C ARG A 232 -18.19 5.81 -2.81
N GLU A 233 -18.75 6.55 -3.76
CA GLU A 233 -19.99 6.16 -4.46
C GLU A 233 -19.74 4.91 -5.32
N GLU A 234 -18.63 4.85 -6.05
CA GLU A 234 -18.21 3.68 -6.83
C GLU A 234 -18.01 2.46 -5.94
N PHE A 235 -17.30 2.60 -4.82
CA PHE A 235 -17.10 1.52 -3.85
C PHE A 235 -18.44 0.98 -3.35
N LYS A 236 -19.38 1.83 -2.94
CA LYS A 236 -20.72 1.43 -2.49
C LYS A 236 -21.49 0.68 -3.57
N ALA A 237 -21.44 1.16 -4.81
CA ALA A 237 -22.13 0.52 -5.93
C ALA A 237 -21.55 -0.88 -6.23
N LYS A 238 -20.23 -1.03 -6.19
CA LYS A 238 -19.53 -2.30 -6.46
C LYS A 238 -19.60 -3.30 -5.29
N SER A 239 -19.65 -2.81 -4.05
CA SER A 239 -19.77 -3.63 -2.84
C SER A 239 -21.20 -4.07 -2.55
N ALA A 240 -22.20 -3.43 -3.16
CA ALA A 240 -23.60 -3.79 -2.97
C ALA A 240 -23.79 -5.25 -3.43
N PRO A 241 -24.43 -6.11 -2.61
CA PRO A 241 -24.77 -7.46 -3.04
C PRO A 241 -25.60 -7.39 -4.32
N SER A 242 -25.16 -8.06 -5.37
CA SER A 242 -25.97 -8.08 -6.62
C SER A 242 -27.40 -8.55 -6.31
N ALA A 243 -28.40 -7.96 -6.95
CA ALA A 243 -29.81 -8.31 -6.74
C ALA A 243 -30.06 -9.84 -6.85
N VAL A 244 -29.25 -10.53 -7.67
CA VAL A 244 -29.27 -12.00 -7.82
C VAL A 244 -28.77 -12.72 -6.54
N ARG A 245 -27.79 -12.15 -5.80
CA ARG A 245 -27.34 -12.71 -4.51
C ARG A 245 -28.35 -12.45 -3.40
N GLN A 246 -28.99 -11.29 -3.39
CA GLN A 246 -30.02 -10.94 -2.39
C GLN A 246 -31.26 -11.82 -2.55
N THR A 247 -31.72 -12.08 -3.78
CA THR A 247 -32.87 -12.97 -4.03
C THR A 247 -32.54 -14.42 -3.67
N ARG A 248 -31.35 -14.92 -3.94
CA ARG A 248 -30.92 -16.29 -3.55
C ARG A 248 -30.71 -16.44 -2.04
N ALA A 249 -30.13 -15.45 -1.36
CA ALA A 249 -29.97 -15.46 0.09
C ALA A 249 -31.33 -15.34 0.80
N ALA A 250 -32.22 -14.48 0.33
CA ALA A 250 -33.58 -14.33 0.86
C ALA A 250 -34.45 -15.57 0.61
N GLN A 251 -34.37 -16.19 -0.56
CA GLN A 251 -35.08 -17.45 -0.88
C GLN A 251 -34.56 -18.63 -0.07
N ASN A 252 -33.23 -18.73 0.13
CA ASN A 252 -32.65 -19.80 0.95
C ASN A 252 -32.90 -19.59 2.45
N ALA A 253 -32.95 -18.34 2.94
CA ALA A 253 -33.27 -18.03 4.33
C ALA A 253 -34.76 -18.27 4.65
N SER A 254 -35.67 -18.02 3.68
CA SER A 254 -37.11 -18.19 3.88
C SER A 254 -37.56 -19.66 3.91
N ALA A 255 -36.75 -20.59 3.41
CA ALA A 255 -37.08 -22.00 3.33
C ALA A 255 -36.49 -22.87 4.46
N ALA A 256 -35.48 -22.37 5.18
CA ALA A 256 -34.79 -23.17 6.19
C ALA A 256 -35.48 -23.13 7.55
N ILE A 257 -35.78 -24.30 8.09
CA ILE A 257 -36.36 -24.51 9.41
C ILE A 257 -35.25 -24.99 10.36
N TYR A 258 -35.21 -24.43 11.56
CA TYR A 258 -34.25 -24.81 12.59
C TYR A 258 -34.95 -25.21 13.88
N ASP A 259 -34.42 -26.18 14.59
CA ASP A 259 -34.88 -26.48 15.96
C ASP A 259 -34.36 -25.41 16.97
N LEU A 260 -34.75 -25.52 18.22
CA LEU A 260 -34.36 -24.58 19.26
C LEU A 260 -32.88 -24.64 19.62
N SER A 261 -32.14 -25.65 19.17
CA SER A 261 -30.67 -25.75 19.31
C SER A 261 -29.91 -25.10 18.15
N GLY A 262 -30.63 -24.58 17.12
CA GLY A 262 -30.05 -23.97 15.92
C GLY A 262 -29.69 -24.98 14.83
N LYS A 263 -30.06 -26.25 14.97
CA LYS A 263 -29.82 -27.31 13.97
C LYS A 263 -30.87 -27.24 12.89
N ARG A 264 -30.48 -27.27 11.61
CA ARG A 264 -31.39 -27.28 10.48
C ARG A 264 -32.21 -28.58 10.43
N VAL A 265 -33.51 -28.44 10.26
CA VAL A 265 -34.49 -29.55 10.21
C VAL A 265 -35.05 -29.63 8.81
N THR A 266 -34.94 -30.79 8.19
CA THR A 266 -35.46 -31.07 6.84
C THR A 266 -36.88 -31.67 6.86
N THR A 267 -37.25 -32.32 7.96
CA THR A 267 -38.57 -32.91 8.14
C THR A 267 -39.09 -32.55 9.54
N PRO A 268 -39.83 -31.43 9.67
CA PRO A 268 -40.34 -31.00 10.96
C PRO A 268 -41.43 -31.97 11.45
N GLN A 269 -41.36 -32.30 12.76
CA GLN A 269 -42.37 -33.05 13.48
C GLN A 269 -43.08 -32.13 14.48
N ASN A 270 -44.08 -32.59 15.17
CA ASN A 270 -44.85 -31.82 16.17
C ASN A 270 -43.91 -31.20 17.23
N ASN A 271 -43.44 -30.00 17.00
CA ASN A 271 -42.54 -29.26 17.89
C ASN A 271 -42.47 -27.78 17.56
N ILE A 272 -41.65 -27.03 18.29
CA ILE A 272 -41.35 -25.62 18.10
C ILE A 272 -40.08 -25.50 17.29
N TYR A 273 -40.14 -24.71 16.22
CA TYR A 273 -39.04 -24.43 15.29
C TYR A 273 -38.80 -22.93 15.09
N ILE A 274 -37.67 -22.57 14.55
CA ILE A 274 -37.35 -21.21 14.12
C ILE A 274 -37.33 -21.19 12.60
N GLN A 275 -38.18 -20.36 12.00
CA GLN A 275 -38.20 -20.11 10.55
C GLN A 275 -38.27 -18.58 10.34
N ASN A 276 -37.43 -18.05 9.47
CA ASN A 276 -37.31 -16.59 9.20
C ASN A 276 -37.10 -15.77 10.49
N GLY A 277 -36.33 -16.28 11.45
CA GLY A 277 -36.09 -15.61 12.74
C GLY A 277 -37.29 -15.59 13.68
N LYS A 278 -38.40 -16.25 13.34
CA LYS A 278 -39.63 -16.31 14.16
C LYS A 278 -39.87 -17.73 14.67
N LYS A 279 -40.33 -17.81 15.92
CA LYS A 279 -40.73 -19.06 16.56
C LYS A 279 -42.05 -19.54 15.95
N GLN A 280 -42.09 -20.78 15.46
CA GLN A 280 -43.29 -21.39 14.88
C GLN A 280 -43.58 -22.74 15.56
N VAL A 281 -44.86 -23.04 15.76
CA VAL A 281 -45.33 -24.35 16.24
C VAL A 281 -45.83 -25.09 15.02
N MET A 282 -45.19 -26.21 14.66
CA MET A 282 -45.67 -27.12 13.63
C MET A 282 -46.38 -28.26 14.33
N ARG A 283 -47.62 -28.53 13.93
CA ARG A 283 -48.48 -29.62 14.41
C ARG A 283 -48.54 -30.73 13.37
#